data_393a51ec86d9c1363f3d28376350078a
#
_entry.id   393a51ec86d9c1363f3d28376350078a
#
_cell.length_a   1.000
_cell.length_b   1.000
_cell.length_c   1.000
_cell.angle_alpha   90.00
_cell.angle_beta   90.00
_cell.angle_gamma   90.00
#
_symmetry.space_group_name_H-M   'P 1'
#
loop_
_entity.id
_entity.type
_entity.pdbx_description
1 polymer ?
#
loop_
_entity_poly.entity_id
_entity_poly.type
_entity_poly.pdbx_seq_one_letter_code
_entity_poly.pdbx_strand_id
1 'polypeptide(L)'
;MHSGRIASNWTQNMTTFPTKNLNDDLPNLLLVDDDEVFCSVLGKAMTKRGFNVICAHSVDQALECTKTFSPEYAVIDLRLPGPSGLVLVEKLKAMDSGTRIIMLTGYASITTAVEAIKLGATHYLAKPVDADEIMMSFARIEGNPSAKVNTKSLSVGQFEWEYIQRILLENNGNVSATAKKLNMHRRTLQRKLNKSPH
;
A
#
# COMPACT_ATOMS: atom_id res chain seq x y z
N MET A 1 47.64 63.93 -22.87
CA MET A 1 46.30 64.38 -22.43
C MET A 1 45.28 63.56 -23.22
N HIS A 2 44.66 62.63 -22.67
CA HIS A 2 43.22 62.33 -22.68
C HIS A 2 43.01 60.95 -22.03
N SER A 3 42.61 61.07 -20.85
CA SER A 3 42.09 60.02 -20.03
C SER A 3 40.70 59.66 -20.57
N GLY A 4 40.43 58.39 -20.84
CA GLY A 4 39.15 57.87 -21.26
C GLY A 4 38.84 56.63 -20.51
N ARG A 5 38.01 56.76 -19.49
CA ARG A 5 37.42 55.69 -18.66
C ARG A 5 36.69 54.69 -19.53
N ILE A 6 36.96 53.43 -19.35
CA ILE A 6 36.01 52.35 -19.64
C ILE A 6 35.71 51.65 -18.31
N ALA A 7 34.69 52.20 -17.66
CA ALA A 7 34.09 51.60 -16.48
C ALA A 7 32.99 50.62 -16.95
N SER A 8 33.10 49.42 -16.44
CA SER A 8 31.98 48.62 -15.92
C SER A 8 30.76 48.36 -16.77
N ASN A 9 30.59 47.15 -17.20
CA ASN A 9 29.31 46.47 -17.30
C ASN A 9 29.46 44.95 -17.06
N TRP A 10 29.84 44.60 -15.83
CA TRP A 10 29.83 43.22 -15.38
C TRP A 10 28.87 43.00 -14.22
N THR A 11 27.69 43.58 -14.30
CA THR A 11 26.60 43.32 -13.35
C THR A 11 25.29 43.25 -14.13
N GLN A 12 24.96 42.09 -14.61
CA GLN A 12 23.59 41.63 -14.85
C GLN A 12 23.62 40.34 -15.67
N ASN A 13 23.82 39.23 -14.98
CA ASN A 13 23.26 37.91 -15.33
C ASN A 13 23.51 36.99 -14.15
N MET A 14 22.95 37.32 -13.00
CA MET A 14 22.68 36.32 -11.99
C MET A 14 21.50 35.50 -12.50
N THR A 15 21.79 34.46 -13.25
CA THR A 15 20.88 33.35 -13.49
C THR A 15 20.49 32.83 -12.12
N THR A 16 19.30 33.18 -11.67
CA THR A 16 18.63 32.51 -10.56
C THR A 16 18.49 31.05 -10.94
N PHE A 17 19.40 30.22 -10.48
CA PHE A 17 19.18 28.79 -10.46
C PHE A 17 17.92 28.57 -9.62
N PRO A 18 16.88 27.88 -10.14
CA PRO A 18 15.76 27.51 -9.30
C PRO A 18 16.33 26.71 -8.14
N THR A 19 16.08 27.16 -6.93
CA THR A 19 16.36 26.38 -5.71
C THR A 19 15.44 25.16 -5.79
N LYS A 20 15.99 24.06 -6.33
CA LYS A 20 15.34 22.77 -6.33
C LYS A 20 15.15 22.41 -4.85
N ASN A 21 13.90 22.35 -4.41
CA ASN A 21 13.60 21.91 -3.07
C ASN A 21 14.17 20.50 -2.91
N LEU A 22 14.91 20.26 -1.87
CA LEU A 22 15.49 18.94 -1.53
C LEU A 22 14.42 17.82 -1.44
N ASN A 23 13.16 18.17 -1.34
CA ASN A 23 12.03 17.25 -1.36
C ASN A 23 11.57 16.82 -2.75
N ASP A 24 11.94 17.53 -3.83
CA ASP A 24 11.54 17.19 -5.20
C ASP A 24 12.30 15.98 -5.77
N ASP A 25 13.35 15.52 -5.09
CA ASP A 25 14.17 14.37 -5.50
C ASP A 25 13.81 13.06 -4.77
N LEU A 26 12.90 13.11 -3.77
CA LEU A 26 12.50 11.92 -3.05
C LEU A 26 11.42 11.14 -3.80
N PRO A 27 11.52 9.80 -3.89
CA PRO A 27 10.49 9.00 -4.54
C PRO A 27 9.16 9.13 -3.82
N ASN A 28 8.10 9.31 -4.59
CA ASN A 28 6.74 9.48 -4.10
C ASN A 28 6.10 8.14 -3.73
N LEU A 29 5.64 8.01 -2.49
CA LEU A 29 4.94 6.83 -1.97
C LEU A 29 3.51 7.19 -1.56
N LEU A 30 2.54 6.53 -2.19
CA LEU A 30 1.14 6.57 -1.77
C LEU A 30 0.85 5.39 -0.83
N LEU A 31 0.46 5.68 0.40
CA LEU A 31 0.08 4.70 1.41
C LEU A 31 -1.43 4.75 1.62
N VAL A 32 -2.13 3.64 1.38
CA VAL A 32 -3.59 3.59 1.43
C VAL A 32 -4.05 2.48 2.35
N ASP A 33 -4.66 2.88 3.47
CA ASP A 33 -5.15 1.97 4.51
C ASP A 33 -6.19 2.71 5.36
N ASP A 34 -7.26 2.07 5.76
CA ASP A 34 -8.30 2.68 6.61
C ASP A 34 -7.87 2.77 8.09
N ASP A 35 -6.82 2.04 8.49
CA ASP A 35 -6.19 2.18 9.80
C ASP A 35 -5.26 3.40 9.83
N GLU A 36 -5.76 4.51 10.38
CA GLU A 36 -5.00 5.77 10.53
C GLU A 36 -3.72 5.59 11.37
N VAL A 37 -3.76 4.71 12.38
CA VAL A 37 -2.59 4.44 13.25
C VAL A 37 -1.52 3.73 12.46
N PHE A 38 -1.89 2.71 11.70
CA PHE A 38 -0.99 2.00 10.80
C PHE A 38 -0.38 2.96 9.76
N CYS A 39 -1.20 3.77 9.10
CA CYS A 39 -0.75 4.80 8.15
C CYS A 39 0.25 5.76 8.78
N SER A 40 -0.04 6.27 9.99
CA SER A 40 0.86 7.19 10.70
C SER A 40 2.21 6.55 11.04
N VAL A 41 2.20 5.32 11.54
CA VAL A 41 3.43 4.60 11.95
C VAL A 41 4.27 4.24 10.72
N LEU A 42 3.65 3.58 9.74
CA LEU A 42 4.34 3.15 8.53
C LEU A 42 4.80 4.37 7.70
N GLY A 43 3.95 5.38 7.56
CA GLY A 43 4.29 6.61 6.83
C GLY A 43 5.54 7.30 7.40
N LYS A 44 5.63 7.46 8.73
CA LYS A 44 6.84 7.99 9.39
C LYS A 44 8.06 7.11 9.15
N ALA A 45 7.89 5.79 9.17
CA ALA A 45 8.97 4.85 8.93
C ALA A 45 9.49 4.91 7.49
N MET A 46 8.61 5.10 6.51
CA MET A 46 8.97 5.25 5.09
C MET A 46 9.57 6.63 4.80
N THR A 47 9.08 7.71 5.44
CA THR A 47 9.70 9.04 5.34
C THR A 47 11.13 9.04 5.84
N LYS A 48 11.43 8.35 6.95
CA LYS A 48 12.79 8.18 7.46
C LYS A 48 13.71 7.41 6.49
N ARG A 49 13.13 6.61 5.58
CA ARG A 49 13.84 5.85 4.54
C ARG A 49 13.95 6.60 3.21
N GLY A 50 13.57 7.88 3.20
CA GLY A 50 13.77 8.76 2.06
C GLY A 50 12.61 8.78 1.06
N PHE A 51 11.39 8.48 1.49
CA PHE A 51 10.20 8.66 0.66
C PHE A 51 9.45 9.94 0.99
N ASN A 52 8.90 10.57 -0.03
CA ASN A 52 7.86 11.57 0.12
C ASN A 52 6.52 10.83 0.21
N VAL A 53 5.89 10.79 1.39
CA VAL A 53 4.75 9.93 1.68
C VAL A 53 3.46 10.72 1.77
N ILE A 54 2.43 10.29 1.04
CA ILE A 54 1.04 10.73 1.24
C ILE A 54 0.21 9.52 1.70
N CYS A 55 -0.64 9.76 2.69
CA CYS A 55 -1.59 8.77 3.21
C CYS A 55 -3.00 9.07 2.70
N ALA A 56 -3.75 8.00 2.39
CA ALA A 56 -5.17 8.06 2.07
C ALA A 56 -5.89 6.90 2.76
N HIS A 57 -7.18 7.08 3.07
CA HIS A 57 -7.95 6.11 3.85
C HIS A 57 -9.10 5.47 3.07
N SER A 58 -9.17 5.77 1.78
CA SER A 58 -10.13 5.18 0.84
C SER A 58 -9.62 5.27 -0.59
N VAL A 59 -10.22 4.51 -1.50
CA VAL A 59 -9.92 4.59 -2.94
C VAL A 59 -10.16 5.99 -3.50
N ASP A 60 -11.26 6.63 -3.11
CA ASP A 60 -11.61 7.96 -3.62
C ASP A 60 -10.62 9.02 -3.15
N GLN A 61 -10.22 8.98 -1.87
CA GLN A 61 -9.20 9.87 -1.33
C GLN A 61 -7.85 9.66 -2.01
N ALA A 62 -7.46 8.41 -2.23
CA ALA A 62 -6.22 8.08 -2.95
C ALA A 62 -6.22 8.66 -4.37
N LEU A 63 -7.31 8.52 -5.11
CA LEU A 63 -7.45 9.07 -6.45
C LEU A 63 -7.47 10.60 -6.46
N GLU A 64 -8.01 11.24 -5.44
CA GLU A 64 -7.93 12.70 -5.31
C GLU A 64 -6.48 13.14 -5.12
N CYS A 65 -5.71 12.44 -4.27
CA CYS A 65 -4.29 12.72 -4.08
C CYS A 65 -3.50 12.59 -5.39
N THR A 66 -3.83 11.65 -6.26
CA THR A 66 -3.09 11.47 -7.53
C THR A 66 -3.26 12.59 -8.54
N LYS A 67 -4.18 13.52 -8.34
CA LYS A 67 -4.32 14.70 -9.20
C LYS A 67 -3.12 15.67 -9.09
N THR A 68 -2.47 15.70 -7.95
CA THR A 68 -1.33 16.59 -7.66
C THR A 68 -0.08 15.84 -7.24
N PHE A 69 -0.18 14.54 -7.04
CA PHE A 69 0.89 13.68 -6.54
C PHE A 69 1.00 12.44 -7.44
N SER A 70 2.11 12.32 -8.15
CA SER A 70 2.38 11.18 -9.03
C SER A 70 3.16 10.11 -8.25
N PRO A 71 2.53 9.02 -7.80
CA PRO A 71 3.19 8.00 -7.01
C PRO A 71 4.05 7.08 -7.88
N GLU A 72 5.33 6.97 -7.57
CA GLU A 72 6.23 5.95 -8.13
C GLU A 72 6.06 4.61 -7.39
N TYR A 73 5.65 4.70 -6.14
CA TYR A 73 5.43 3.57 -5.24
C TYR A 73 4.05 3.68 -4.59
N ALA A 74 3.39 2.55 -4.40
CA ALA A 74 2.15 2.49 -3.65
C ALA A 74 2.11 1.27 -2.74
N VAL A 75 1.61 1.46 -1.52
CA VAL A 75 1.27 0.40 -0.57
C VAL A 75 -0.21 0.51 -0.29
N ILE A 76 -0.98 -0.51 -0.65
CA ILE A 76 -2.44 -0.44 -0.69
C ILE A 76 -3.03 -1.59 0.11
N ASP A 77 -3.87 -1.28 1.10
CA ASP A 77 -4.66 -2.33 1.74
C ASP A 77 -5.72 -2.88 0.78
N LEU A 78 -5.91 -4.19 0.83
CA LEU A 78 -6.95 -4.86 0.05
C LEU A 78 -8.34 -4.43 0.48
N ARG A 79 -8.55 -4.25 1.78
CA ARG A 79 -9.85 -3.93 2.38
C ARG A 79 -9.91 -2.47 2.75
N LEU A 80 -10.56 -1.70 1.90
CA LEU A 80 -10.81 -0.28 2.12
C LEU A 80 -12.33 -0.06 2.25
N PRO A 81 -12.77 1.01 2.90
CA PRO A 81 -14.16 1.43 2.87
C PRO A 81 -14.62 1.69 1.42
N GLY A 82 -15.73 1.09 1.03
CA GLY A 82 -16.26 1.21 -0.34
C GLY A 82 -15.60 0.24 -1.32
N PRO A 83 -15.01 0.73 -2.42
CA PRO A 83 -14.33 -0.13 -3.38
C PRO A 83 -13.07 -0.78 -2.80
N SER A 84 -12.79 -2.02 -3.21
CA SER A 84 -11.59 -2.73 -2.75
C SER A 84 -10.31 -2.10 -3.31
N GLY A 85 -9.17 -2.30 -2.62
CA GLY A 85 -7.85 -1.86 -3.08
C GLY A 85 -7.46 -2.38 -4.48
N LEU A 86 -8.05 -3.48 -4.95
CA LEU A 86 -7.84 -3.98 -6.32
C LEU A 86 -8.27 -2.97 -7.38
N VAL A 87 -9.36 -2.24 -7.13
CA VAL A 87 -9.83 -1.17 -8.04
C VAL A 87 -8.80 -0.05 -8.13
N LEU A 88 -8.14 0.27 -7.02
CA LEU A 88 -7.09 1.29 -7.02
C LEU A 88 -5.84 0.82 -7.76
N VAL A 89 -5.46 -0.45 -7.63
CA VAL A 89 -4.34 -1.03 -8.40
C VAL A 89 -4.57 -0.85 -9.90
N GLU A 90 -5.74 -1.26 -10.39
CA GLU A 90 -6.12 -1.12 -11.80
C GLU A 90 -6.01 0.35 -12.28
N LYS A 91 -6.57 1.28 -11.51
CA LYS A 91 -6.58 2.71 -11.86
C LYS A 91 -5.17 3.31 -11.85
N LEU A 92 -4.34 3.02 -10.84
CA LEU A 92 -2.97 3.50 -10.78
C LEU A 92 -2.14 2.96 -11.94
N LYS A 93 -2.29 1.68 -12.29
CA LYS A 93 -1.60 1.08 -13.43
C LYS A 93 -2.07 1.63 -14.79
N ALA A 94 -3.33 2.03 -14.89
CA ALA A 94 -3.83 2.72 -16.09
C ALA A 94 -3.27 4.15 -16.20
N MET A 95 -2.99 4.83 -15.09
CA MET A 95 -2.37 6.16 -15.04
C MET A 95 -0.88 6.10 -15.36
N ASP A 96 -0.16 5.22 -14.68
CA ASP A 96 1.27 4.97 -14.88
C ASP A 96 1.59 3.49 -14.67
N SER A 97 1.94 2.80 -15.75
CA SER A 97 2.34 1.39 -15.71
C SER A 97 3.65 1.15 -14.95
N GLY A 98 4.46 2.19 -14.73
CA GLY A 98 5.72 2.16 -13.98
C GLY A 98 5.54 2.13 -12.47
N THR A 99 4.40 2.57 -11.93
CA THR A 99 4.14 2.59 -10.49
C THR A 99 4.32 1.19 -9.88
N ARG A 100 5.17 1.07 -8.86
CA ARG A 100 5.41 -0.19 -8.12
C ARG A 100 4.41 -0.31 -6.98
N ILE A 101 3.57 -1.33 -7.05
CA ILE A 101 2.44 -1.49 -6.13
C ILE A 101 2.61 -2.74 -5.27
N ILE A 102 2.58 -2.57 -3.95
CA ILE A 102 2.48 -3.65 -2.97
C ILE A 102 1.06 -3.65 -2.41
N MET A 103 0.38 -4.80 -2.54
CA MET A 103 -0.89 -5.02 -1.86
C MET A 103 -0.64 -5.56 -0.46
N LEU A 104 -1.28 -4.97 0.54
CA LEU A 104 -1.32 -5.49 1.90
C LEU A 104 -2.66 -6.16 2.17
N THR A 105 -2.67 -7.15 3.06
CA THR A 105 -3.90 -7.79 3.50
C THR A 105 -3.75 -8.40 4.88
N GLY A 106 -4.76 -8.24 5.71
CA GLY A 106 -4.90 -9.02 6.94
C GLY A 106 -5.34 -10.48 6.68
N TYR A 107 -5.71 -10.80 5.42
CA TYR A 107 -6.27 -12.10 5.05
C TYR A 107 -5.73 -12.55 3.70
N ALA A 108 -4.59 -13.22 3.72
CA ALA A 108 -3.95 -13.71 2.51
C ALA A 108 -4.79 -14.83 1.88
N SER A 109 -5.42 -14.55 0.74
CA SER A 109 -6.07 -15.55 -0.11
C SER A 109 -5.27 -15.69 -1.40
N ILE A 110 -4.99 -16.91 -1.81
CA ILE A 110 -4.29 -17.18 -3.08
C ILE A 110 -5.06 -16.54 -4.24
N THR A 111 -6.38 -16.62 -4.24
CA THR A 111 -7.23 -16.05 -5.29
C THR A 111 -7.05 -14.54 -5.38
N THR A 112 -7.11 -13.81 -4.26
CA THR A 112 -6.95 -12.35 -4.26
C THR A 112 -5.52 -11.93 -4.59
N ALA A 113 -4.51 -12.72 -4.19
CA ALA A 113 -3.13 -12.48 -4.57
C ALA A 113 -2.94 -12.60 -6.09
N VAL A 114 -3.49 -13.66 -6.71
CA VAL A 114 -3.45 -13.85 -8.16
C VAL A 114 -4.14 -12.71 -8.90
N GLU A 115 -5.32 -12.27 -8.45
CA GLU A 115 -6.01 -11.14 -9.08
C GLU A 115 -5.23 -9.83 -8.91
N ALA A 116 -4.65 -9.56 -7.74
CA ALA A 116 -3.80 -8.38 -7.53
C ALA A 116 -2.62 -8.34 -8.51
N ILE A 117 -1.92 -9.47 -8.68
CA ILE A 117 -0.78 -9.57 -9.60
C ILE A 117 -1.22 -9.40 -11.07
N LYS A 118 -2.35 -10.00 -11.48
CA LYS A 118 -2.90 -9.81 -12.83
C LYS A 118 -3.26 -8.35 -13.12
N LEU A 119 -3.73 -7.62 -12.12
CA LEU A 119 -4.02 -6.19 -12.23
C LEU A 119 -2.77 -5.32 -12.22
N GLY A 120 -1.60 -5.89 -11.97
CA GLY A 120 -0.32 -5.23 -12.03
C GLY A 120 0.32 -4.90 -10.68
N ALA A 121 -0.19 -5.42 -9.56
CA ALA A 121 0.54 -5.34 -8.31
C ALA A 121 1.89 -6.07 -8.43
N THR A 122 2.96 -5.46 -7.93
CA THR A 122 4.30 -6.03 -7.97
C THR A 122 4.47 -7.12 -6.91
N HIS A 123 3.88 -6.90 -5.73
CA HIS A 123 3.94 -7.81 -4.58
C HIS A 123 2.62 -7.84 -3.82
N TYR A 124 2.43 -8.93 -3.08
CA TYR A 124 1.29 -9.13 -2.20
C TYR A 124 1.80 -9.65 -0.85
N LEU A 125 1.59 -8.89 0.22
CA LEU A 125 2.11 -9.17 1.56
C LEU A 125 0.98 -9.32 2.58
N ALA A 126 1.18 -10.23 3.52
CA ALA A 126 0.25 -10.40 4.63
C ALA A 126 0.62 -9.47 5.79
N LYS A 127 -0.37 -8.80 6.41
CA LYS A 127 -0.20 -8.11 7.69
C LYS A 127 -0.07 -9.16 8.83
N PRO A 128 0.77 -8.97 9.85
CA PRO A 128 1.57 -7.78 10.10
C PRO A 128 2.80 -7.70 9.20
N VAL A 129 3.13 -6.52 8.71
CA VAL A 129 4.27 -6.21 7.85
C VAL A 129 5.03 -5.03 8.43
N ASP A 130 6.34 -5.04 8.33
CA ASP A 130 7.18 -3.91 8.72
C ASP A 130 7.73 -3.15 7.50
N ALA A 131 8.33 -1.99 7.78
CA ALA A 131 8.86 -1.13 6.73
C ALA A 131 10.05 -1.76 5.99
N ASP A 132 10.83 -2.63 6.63
CA ASP A 132 11.98 -3.27 6.01
C ASP A 132 11.53 -4.36 5.03
N GLU A 133 10.47 -5.10 5.36
CA GLU A 133 9.85 -6.06 4.45
C GLU A 133 9.28 -5.38 3.20
N ILE A 134 8.63 -4.22 3.37
CA ILE A 134 8.13 -3.39 2.26
C ILE A 134 9.30 -2.92 1.37
N MET A 135 10.38 -2.40 1.98
CA MET A 135 11.57 -1.97 1.25
C MET A 135 12.22 -3.10 0.47
N MET A 136 12.38 -4.27 1.08
CA MET A 136 12.90 -5.46 0.41
C MET A 136 12.01 -5.89 -0.77
N SER A 137 10.70 -5.76 -0.61
CA SER A 137 9.75 -6.10 -1.67
C SER A 137 9.83 -5.10 -2.83
N PHE A 138 9.97 -3.81 -2.58
CA PHE A 138 10.21 -2.82 -3.63
C PHE A 138 11.54 -3.01 -4.37
N ALA A 139 12.58 -3.48 -3.67
CA ALA A 139 13.88 -3.76 -4.28
C ALA A 139 13.89 -5.01 -5.19
N ARG A 140 12.96 -5.93 -5.00
CA ARG A 140 12.84 -7.15 -5.82
C ARG A 140 12.07 -6.84 -7.10
N ILE A 141 12.78 -6.73 -8.20
CA ILE A 141 12.20 -6.47 -9.53
C ILE A 141 11.85 -7.79 -10.23
N GLU A 142 12.60 -8.84 -9.96
CA GLU A 142 12.45 -10.15 -10.61
C GLU A 142 12.04 -11.23 -9.62
N GLY A 143 11.26 -12.21 -10.10
CA GLY A 143 10.93 -13.41 -9.33
C GLY A 143 12.20 -14.16 -8.97
N ASN A 144 12.36 -14.54 -7.72
CA ASN A 144 13.49 -15.36 -7.27
C ASN A 144 13.11 -16.84 -7.39
N PRO A 145 13.65 -17.60 -8.37
CA PRO A 145 13.35 -19.03 -8.53
C PRO A 145 13.84 -19.87 -7.33
N SER A 146 14.75 -19.31 -6.53
CA SER A 146 15.25 -19.93 -5.27
C SER A 146 14.53 -19.41 -4.03
N ALA A 147 13.46 -18.62 -4.20
CA ALA A 147 12.68 -18.17 -3.06
C ALA A 147 12.19 -19.41 -2.28
N LYS A 148 12.64 -19.53 -1.06
CA LYS A 148 12.05 -20.51 -0.14
C LYS A 148 10.57 -20.17 -0.06
N VAL A 149 9.74 -21.08 -0.58
CA VAL A 149 8.31 -21.03 -0.30
C VAL A 149 8.20 -21.08 1.22
N ASN A 150 7.95 -19.92 1.82
CA ASN A 150 7.72 -19.84 3.24
C ASN A 150 6.37 -20.52 3.46
N THR A 151 6.43 -21.83 3.59
CA THR A 151 5.37 -22.63 4.17
C THR A 151 5.36 -22.36 5.68
N LYS A 152 5.16 -21.12 6.10
CA LYS A 152 4.38 -20.90 7.28
C LYS A 152 3.00 -21.43 6.89
N SER A 153 2.84 -22.73 7.04
CA SER A 153 1.55 -23.38 6.90
C SER A 153 0.62 -22.59 7.82
N LEU A 154 -0.31 -21.86 7.22
CA LEU A 154 -1.40 -21.30 8.00
C LEU A 154 -1.91 -22.44 8.86
N SER A 155 -1.92 -22.26 10.16
CA SER A 155 -2.44 -23.31 11.04
C SER A 155 -3.88 -23.58 10.63
N VAL A 156 -4.34 -24.82 10.80
CA VAL A 156 -5.75 -25.17 10.51
C VAL A 156 -6.71 -24.16 11.15
N GLY A 157 -6.35 -23.63 12.34
CA GLY A 157 -7.11 -22.58 13.00
C GLY A 157 -7.13 -21.23 12.28
N GLN A 158 -6.05 -20.87 11.59
CA GLN A 158 -6.00 -19.65 10.77
C GLN A 158 -6.88 -19.79 9.51
N PHE A 159 -6.81 -20.94 8.81
CA PHE A 159 -7.69 -21.22 7.67
C PHE A 159 -9.16 -21.21 8.06
N GLU A 160 -9.49 -21.86 9.19
CA GLU A 160 -10.86 -21.88 9.69
C GLU A 160 -11.36 -20.48 10.04
N TRP A 161 -10.52 -19.68 10.68
CA TRP A 161 -10.86 -18.31 11.06
C TRP A 161 -11.07 -17.41 9.83
N GLU A 162 -10.19 -17.48 8.83
CA GLU A 162 -10.32 -16.77 7.56
C GLU A 162 -11.61 -17.15 6.83
N TYR A 163 -11.94 -18.43 6.77
CA TYR A 163 -13.18 -18.90 6.17
C TYR A 163 -14.39 -18.35 6.89
N ILE A 164 -14.40 -18.37 8.23
CA ILE A 164 -15.45 -17.81 9.07
C ILE A 164 -15.63 -16.30 8.78
N GLN A 165 -14.54 -15.53 8.75
CA GLN A 165 -14.59 -14.09 8.49
C GLN A 165 -15.17 -13.78 7.11
N ARG A 166 -14.76 -14.53 6.09
CA ARG A 166 -15.30 -14.37 4.73
C ARG A 166 -16.81 -14.56 4.70
N ILE A 167 -17.30 -15.65 5.28
CA ILE A 167 -18.74 -15.94 5.29
C ILE A 167 -19.52 -14.93 6.17
N LEU A 168 -18.91 -14.40 7.22
CA LEU A 168 -19.48 -13.33 8.05
C LEU A 168 -19.67 -12.04 7.23
N LEU A 169 -18.70 -11.67 6.42
CA LEU A 169 -18.78 -10.52 5.53
C LEU A 169 -19.86 -10.71 4.45
N GLU A 170 -19.89 -11.87 3.80
CA GLU A 170 -20.92 -12.19 2.81
C GLU A 170 -22.36 -12.09 3.40
N ASN A 171 -22.47 -12.24 4.71
CA ASN A 171 -23.75 -12.09 5.43
C ASN A 171 -23.87 -10.76 6.19
N ASN A 172 -23.12 -9.72 5.78
CA ASN A 172 -23.16 -8.36 6.36
C ASN A 172 -23.00 -8.35 7.90
N GLY A 173 -22.12 -9.19 8.43
CA GLY A 173 -21.89 -9.30 9.87
C GLY A 173 -22.95 -10.08 10.65
N ASN A 174 -23.96 -10.63 9.99
CA ASN A 174 -25.03 -11.38 10.65
C ASN A 174 -24.56 -12.75 11.14
N VAL A 175 -24.21 -12.84 12.42
CA VAL A 175 -23.67 -14.04 13.07
C VAL A 175 -24.64 -15.24 12.95
N SER A 176 -25.94 -15.03 13.00
CA SER A 176 -26.92 -16.12 12.91
C SER A 176 -27.01 -16.70 11.50
N ALA A 177 -27.04 -15.85 10.47
CA ALA A 177 -27.01 -16.26 9.07
C ALA A 177 -25.69 -16.96 8.74
N THR A 178 -24.57 -16.42 9.22
CA THR A 178 -23.23 -17.00 9.05
C THR A 178 -23.12 -18.38 9.69
N ALA A 179 -23.61 -18.54 10.91
CA ALA A 179 -23.61 -19.82 11.61
C ALA A 179 -24.41 -20.87 10.82
N LYS A 180 -25.58 -20.51 10.29
CA LYS A 180 -26.39 -21.39 9.44
C LYS A 180 -25.65 -21.77 8.15
N LYS A 181 -25.00 -20.81 7.48
CA LYS A 181 -24.23 -21.05 6.25
C LYS A 181 -22.99 -21.92 6.47
N LEU A 182 -22.36 -21.81 7.66
CA LEU A 182 -21.22 -22.63 8.08
C LEU A 182 -21.62 -23.97 8.69
N ASN A 183 -22.90 -24.27 8.80
CA ASN A 183 -23.44 -25.45 9.47
C ASN A 183 -22.92 -25.59 10.92
N MET A 184 -22.85 -24.47 11.63
CA MET A 184 -22.39 -24.36 13.02
C MET A 184 -23.47 -23.82 13.94
N HIS A 185 -23.43 -24.22 15.23
CA HIS A 185 -24.24 -23.53 16.23
C HIS A 185 -23.75 -22.09 16.42
N ARG A 186 -24.69 -21.13 16.53
CA ARG A 186 -24.38 -19.70 16.77
C ARG A 186 -23.38 -19.48 17.91
N ARG A 187 -23.56 -20.22 19.03
CA ARG A 187 -22.66 -20.14 20.19
C ARG A 187 -21.22 -20.59 19.86
N THR A 188 -21.07 -21.60 19.01
CA THR A 188 -19.76 -22.09 18.55
C THR A 188 -19.09 -21.02 17.69
N LEU A 189 -19.82 -20.43 16.76
CA LEU A 189 -19.32 -19.35 15.92
C LEU A 189 -18.89 -18.14 16.77
N GLN A 190 -19.71 -17.71 17.71
CA GLN A 190 -19.43 -16.57 18.57
C GLN A 190 -18.15 -16.79 19.42
N ARG A 191 -17.96 -18.02 19.94
CA ARG A 191 -16.72 -18.39 20.65
C ARG A 191 -15.49 -18.35 19.73
N LYS A 192 -15.64 -18.75 18.47
CA LYS A 192 -14.55 -18.69 17.48
C LYS A 192 -14.23 -17.25 17.06
N LEU A 193 -15.22 -16.39 16.90
CA LEU A 193 -15.03 -14.96 16.60
C LEU A 193 -14.31 -14.21 17.73
N ASN A 194 -14.57 -14.61 18.99
CA ASN A 194 -13.92 -13.99 20.17
C ASN A 194 -12.49 -14.54 20.40
N LYS A 195 -12.06 -15.59 19.70
CA LYS A 195 -10.75 -16.21 19.84
C LYS A 195 -9.98 -15.99 18.55
N SER A 196 -9.37 -14.81 18.43
CA SER A 196 -8.42 -14.53 17.33
C SER A 196 -7.27 -15.54 17.40
N PRO A 197 -6.91 -16.22 16.30
CA PRO A 197 -5.68 -17.01 16.27
C PRO A 197 -4.47 -16.05 16.32
N HIS A 198 -3.57 -16.32 17.24
CA HIS A 198 -2.26 -15.66 17.33
C HIS A 198 -1.31 -16.23 16.29
#